data_014b8f3fb0fd844a3a9373f12adb534b
#
_entry.id   014b8f3fb0fd844a3a9373f12adb534b
#
_cell.length_a   1.000
_cell.length_b   1.000
_cell.length_c   1.000
_cell.angle_alpha   90.00
_cell.angle_beta   90.00
_cell.angle_gamma   90.00
#
_symmetry.space_group_name_H-M   'P 1'
#
loop_
_entity.id
_entity.type
_entity.pdbx_description
1 polymer ?
#
loop_
_entity_poly.entity_id
_entity_poly.type
_entity_poly.pdbx_seq_one_letter_code
_entity_poly.pdbx_strand_id
1 'polypeptide(L)'
;MRIATKVAIVLITIALCAKLSAQQTAVIINLTEQTAYLLEEGRVAFVSPIASGKEGWGTPIGSFRVISKDLNHQSGNFGLITDSYGRIINPNATPGSYVPPGCHYMSAPMPYFMEFRKYVGLHAGYLPGYPASHGCVRMPRDLAAEFFARVQIGTPVKVIGSARNVTRVRRAIPIVQPGNSRYATAFFDTAQVSGSARKDTL
;
A
#
# COMPACT_ATOMS: atom_id res chain seq x y z
N MET A 1 27.91 21.38 43.13
CA MET A 1 26.53 21.35 42.65
C MET A 1 26.34 21.67 41.15
N ARG A 2 27.11 22.60 40.56
CA ARG A 2 26.92 23.01 39.11
C ARG A 2 27.39 21.98 38.06
N ILE A 3 28.29 21.05 38.36
CA ILE A 3 28.80 20.03 37.41
C ILE A 3 27.81 18.86 37.27
N ALA A 4 27.24 18.41 38.40
CA ALA A 4 26.27 17.32 38.39
C ALA A 4 25.00 17.65 37.57
N THR A 5 24.54 18.91 37.64
CA THR A 5 23.35 19.37 36.88
C THR A 5 23.61 19.39 35.36
N LYS A 6 24.82 19.80 34.94
CA LYS A 6 25.20 19.83 33.53
C LYS A 6 25.33 18.43 32.94
N VAL A 7 25.86 17.47 33.69
CA VAL A 7 25.97 16.07 33.26
C VAL A 7 24.59 15.43 33.15
N ALA A 8 23.67 15.69 34.06
CA ALA A 8 22.32 15.19 34.00
C ALA A 8 21.53 15.71 32.77
N ILE A 9 21.69 16.98 32.41
CA ILE A 9 21.05 17.58 31.25
C ILE A 9 21.59 16.97 29.95
N VAL A 10 22.90 16.74 29.83
CA VAL A 10 23.52 16.10 28.66
C VAL A 10 23.04 14.64 28.51
N LEU A 11 22.94 13.89 29.61
CA LEU A 11 22.43 12.50 29.56
C LEU A 11 20.95 12.43 29.17
N ILE A 12 20.12 13.38 29.61
CA ILE A 12 18.71 13.45 29.25
C ILE A 12 18.54 13.80 27.75
N THR A 13 19.34 14.71 27.20
CA THR A 13 19.30 15.05 25.78
C THR A 13 19.77 13.90 24.89
N ILE A 14 20.78 13.14 25.27
CA ILE A 14 21.25 11.96 24.56
C ILE A 14 20.18 10.85 24.59
N ALA A 15 19.51 10.62 25.72
CA ALA A 15 18.45 9.64 25.86
C ALA A 15 17.18 10.03 25.06
N LEU A 16 16.91 11.31 24.88
CA LEU A 16 15.78 11.82 24.09
C LEU A 16 16.07 11.68 22.58
N CYS A 17 17.30 11.89 22.12
CA CYS A 17 17.70 11.65 20.73
C CYS A 17 17.67 10.17 20.35
N ALA A 18 17.95 9.25 21.25
CA ALA A 18 17.90 7.81 20.97
C ALA A 18 16.48 7.26 20.76
N LYS A 19 15.43 7.96 21.20
CA LYS A 19 14.03 7.54 21.01
C LYS A 19 13.40 8.03 19.71
N LEU A 20 14.11 8.79 18.89
CA LEU A 20 13.59 9.30 17.61
C LEU A 20 14.01 8.45 16.41
N SER A 21 14.42 7.20 16.62
CA SER A 21 14.42 6.21 15.55
C SER A 21 12.96 5.78 15.32
N ALA A 22 12.20 6.65 14.66
CA ALA A 22 10.86 6.30 14.21
C ALA A 22 10.99 5.00 13.39
N GLN A 23 10.33 3.96 13.85
CA GLN A 23 10.24 2.67 13.15
C GLN A 23 9.94 2.96 11.69
N GLN A 24 10.95 2.76 10.83
CA GLN A 24 10.88 3.19 9.44
C GLN A 24 10.08 2.18 8.65
N THR A 25 8.74 2.34 8.68
CA THR A 25 7.82 1.54 7.89
C THR A 25 7.78 2.05 6.45
N ALA A 26 7.82 1.13 5.49
CA ALA A 26 7.67 1.44 4.07
C ALA A 26 6.90 0.32 3.34
N VAL A 27 6.29 0.65 2.21
CA VAL A 27 5.60 -0.33 1.36
C VAL A 27 6.23 -0.34 -0.03
N ILE A 28 6.54 -1.54 -0.54
CA ILE A 28 6.94 -1.75 -1.93
C ILE A 28 5.86 -2.58 -2.62
N ILE A 29 5.39 -2.11 -3.77
CA ILE A 29 4.42 -2.81 -4.62
C ILE A 29 5.13 -3.20 -5.90
N ASN A 30 5.35 -4.49 -6.13
CA ASN A 30 5.95 -5.02 -7.35
C ASN A 30 4.84 -5.54 -8.28
N LEU A 31 4.56 -4.78 -9.34
CA LEU A 31 3.51 -5.10 -10.30
C LEU A 31 3.85 -6.32 -11.16
N THR A 32 5.12 -6.56 -11.42
CA THR A 32 5.57 -7.71 -12.21
C THR A 32 5.37 -9.01 -11.45
N GLU A 33 5.67 -9.00 -10.14
CA GLU A 33 5.52 -10.16 -9.26
C GLU A 33 4.10 -10.31 -8.70
N GLN A 34 3.24 -9.29 -8.87
CA GLN A 34 1.94 -9.18 -8.21
C GLN A 34 2.07 -9.41 -6.70
N THR A 35 3.00 -8.67 -6.09
CA THR A 35 3.35 -8.83 -4.67
C THR A 35 3.57 -7.45 -4.03
N ALA A 36 3.08 -7.29 -2.81
CA ALA A 36 3.38 -6.15 -1.95
C ALA A 36 4.22 -6.60 -0.76
N TYR A 37 5.19 -5.77 -0.38
CA TYR A 37 6.08 -5.96 0.74
C TYR A 37 5.88 -4.83 1.75
N LEU A 38 5.68 -5.18 3.01
CA LEU A 38 5.78 -4.25 4.13
C LEU A 38 7.17 -4.37 4.74
N LEU A 39 7.88 -3.26 4.81
CA LEU A 39 9.18 -3.18 5.43
C LEU A 39 9.06 -2.48 6.78
N GLU A 40 9.76 -2.99 7.77
CA GLU A 40 9.99 -2.36 9.08
C GLU A 40 11.51 -2.34 9.32
N GLU A 41 12.06 -1.18 9.63
CA GLU A 41 13.51 -0.98 9.84
C GLU A 41 14.37 -1.50 8.67
N GLY A 42 13.89 -1.33 7.44
CA GLY A 42 14.56 -1.77 6.22
C GLY A 42 14.49 -3.29 5.96
N ARG A 43 13.80 -4.07 6.78
CA ARG A 43 13.63 -5.52 6.62
C ARG A 43 12.19 -5.84 6.20
N VAL A 44 12.02 -6.88 5.40
CA VAL A 44 10.69 -7.35 5.02
C VAL A 44 10.01 -7.99 6.23
N ALA A 45 8.95 -7.34 6.72
CA ALA A 45 8.13 -7.83 7.82
C ALA A 45 6.96 -8.69 7.30
N PHE A 46 6.31 -8.26 6.19
CA PHE A 46 5.20 -8.99 5.58
C PHE A 46 5.31 -9.01 4.06
N VAL A 47 4.84 -10.10 3.48
CA VAL A 47 4.71 -10.30 2.03
C VAL A 47 3.27 -10.65 1.71
N SER A 48 2.67 -9.95 0.76
CA SER A 48 1.29 -10.16 0.35
C SER A 48 1.18 -10.38 -1.15
N PRO A 49 0.48 -11.42 -1.62
CA PRO A 49 0.01 -11.44 -2.99
C PRO A 49 -0.95 -10.27 -3.22
N ILE A 50 -1.00 -9.76 -4.45
CA ILE A 50 -1.89 -8.67 -4.81
C ILE A 50 -2.62 -8.94 -6.13
N ALA A 51 -3.68 -8.16 -6.39
CA ALA A 51 -4.21 -7.96 -7.73
C ALA A 51 -4.19 -6.46 -8.03
N SER A 52 -3.25 -6.04 -8.89
CA SER A 52 -3.09 -4.65 -9.32
C SER A 52 -4.07 -4.26 -10.42
N GLY A 53 -3.97 -3.02 -10.90
CA GLY A 53 -4.76 -2.51 -12.02
C GLY A 53 -4.59 -3.32 -13.29
N LYS A 54 -5.71 -3.64 -13.95
CA LYS A 54 -5.77 -4.31 -15.26
C LYS A 54 -5.31 -3.38 -16.39
N GLU A 55 -5.16 -3.91 -17.58
CA GLU A 55 -4.88 -3.14 -18.79
C GLU A 55 -5.92 -2.03 -18.99
N GLY A 56 -5.45 -0.85 -19.37
CA GLY A 56 -6.27 0.37 -19.44
C GLY A 56 -6.53 1.06 -18.09
N TRP A 57 -6.31 0.37 -16.97
CA TRP A 57 -6.51 0.85 -15.59
C TRP A 57 -5.30 0.58 -14.70
N GLY A 58 -4.10 0.75 -15.24
CA GLY A 58 -2.86 0.38 -14.55
C GLY A 58 -2.66 1.11 -13.22
N THR A 59 -2.17 0.38 -12.23
CA THR A 59 -1.67 0.99 -10.99
C THR A 59 -0.48 1.89 -11.31
N PRO A 60 -0.46 3.15 -10.85
CA PRO A 60 0.60 4.11 -11.20
C PRO A 60 1.94 3.68 -10.61
N ILE A 61 2.98 3.72 -11.43
CA ILE A 61 4.38 3.45 -11.05
C ILE A 61 5.00 4.74 -10.48
N GLY A 62 5.86 4.60 -9.48
CA GLY A 62 6.57 5.75 -8.91
C GLY A 62 6.77 5.66 -7.40
N SER A 63 7.13 6.80 -6.82
CA SER A 63 7.28 6.97 -5.37
C SER A 63 6.16 7.85 -4.85
N PHE A 64 5.47 7.36 -3.84
CA PHE A 64 4.30 7.98 -3.23
C PHE A 64 4.44 7.96 -1.70
N ARG A 65 3.46 8.54 -1.02
CA ARG A 65 3.26 8.38 0.43
C ARG A 65 1.79 8.08 0.68
N VAL A 66 1.51 7.38 1.76
CA VAL A 66 0.12 7.22 2.22
C VAL A 66 -0.43 8.60 2.58
N ILE A 67 -1.56 8.97 1.97
CA ILE A 67 -2.22 10.27 2.13
C ILE A 67 -3.49 10.19 2.97
N SER A 68 -4.14 9.03 2.99
CA SER A 68 -5.29 8.77 3.85
C SER A 68 -5.42 7.29 4.21
N LYS A 69 -6.17 7.01 5.28
CA LYS A 69 -6.53 5.65 5.73
C LYS A 69 -8.00 5.62 6.11
N ASP A 70 -8.70 4.59 5.66
CA ASP A 70 -10.11 4.37 6.00
C ASP A 70 -10.38 2.87 6.20
N LEU A 71 -10.82 2.51 7.41
CA LEU A 71 -11.06 1.12 7.79
C LEU A 71 -12.19 0.46 6.97
N ASN A 72 -13.24 1.22 6.66
CA ASN A 72 -14.48 0.72 6.04
C ASN A 72 -14.78 1.43 4.71
N HIS A 73 -13.74 1.80 3.98
CA HIS A 73 -13.88 2.52 2.72
C HIS A 73 -14.78 1.80 1.71
N GLN A 74 -15.54 2.58 0.97
CA GLN A 74 -16.35 2.13 -0.15
C GLN A 74 -16.03 2.96 -1.40
N SER A 75 -15.99 2.31 -2.54
CA SER A 75 -15.73 2.99 -3.81
C SER A 75 -16.86 3.97 -4.16
N GLY A 76 -16.50 5.21 -4.48
CA GLY A 76 -17.46 6.18 -5.04
C GLY A 76 -17.79 5.96 -6.52
N ASN A 77 -16.96 5.20 -7.26
CA ASN A 77 -17.08 5.06 -8.72
C ASN A 77 -17.45 3.66 -9.19
N PHE A 78 -17.25 2.63 -8.37
CA PHE A 78 -17.48 1.23 -8.74
C PHE A 78 -18.33 0.54 -7.71
N GLY A 79 -19.13 -0.40 -8.16
CA GLY A 79 -20.02 -1.17 -7.32
C GLY A 79 -20.39 -2.51 -7.91
N LEU A 80 -21.36 -3.12 -7.28
CA LEU A 80 -21.95 -4.38 -7.64
C LEU A 80 -23.46 -4.18 -7.74
N ILE A 81 -24.14 -4.91 -8.63
CA ILE A 81 -25.58 -5.12 -8.54
C ILE A 81 -25.81 -6.55 -8.07
N THR A 82 -26.56 -6.69 -6.99
CA THR A 82 -26.92 -7.97 -6.40
C THR A 82 -28.43 -8.14 -6.39
N ASP A 83 -28.91 -9.39 -6.47
CA ASP A 83 -30.32 -9.68 -6.22
C ASP A 83 -30.63 -9.76 -4.72
N SER A 84 -31.89 -9.99 -4.36
CA SER A 84 -32.36 -10.14 -2.98
C SER A 84 -31.76 -11.33 -2.23
N TYR A 85 -31.13 -12.28 -2.93
CA TYR A 85 -30.42 -13.42 -2.36
C TYR A 85 -28.92 -13.19 -2.21
N GLY A 86 -28.42 -11.96 -2.55
CA GLY A 86 -27.01 -11.60 -2.48
C GLY A 86 -26.15 -12.13 -3.64
N ARG A 87 -26.76 -12.70 -4.70
CA ARG A 87 -26.03 -13.14 -5.89
C ARG A 87 -25.62 -11.93 -6.71
N ILE A 88 -24.37 -11.88 -7.15
CA ILE A 88 -23.84 -10.80 -7.99
C ILE A 88 -24.41 -10.94 -9.40
N ILE A 89 -25.19 -9.96 -9.82
CA ILE A 89 -25.78 -9.87 -11.18
C ILE A 89 -24.87 -9.06 -12.10
N ASN A 90 -24.26 -7.99 -11.57
CA ASN A 90 -23.27 -7.19 -12.31
C ASN A 90 -22.09 -6.85 -11.38
N PRO A 91 -20.89 -7.41 -11.62
CA PRO A 91 -19.69 -7.15 -10.80
C PRO A 91 -18.96 -5.85 -11.18
N ASN A 92 -19.39 -5.17 -12.24
CA ASN A 92 -18.75 -3.95 -12.78
C ASN A 92 -19.74 -2.78 -12.85
N ALA A 93 -20.66 -2.69 -11.90
CA ALA A 93 -21.63 -1.62 -11.85
C ALA A 93 -20.99 -0.28 -11.44
N THR A 94 -21.59 0.80 -11.86
CA THR A 94 -21.29 2.17 -11.44
C THR A 94 -22.56 2.79 -10.83
N PRO A 95 -22.47 3.93 -10.12
CA PRO A 95 -23.66 4.59 -9.56
C PRO A 95 -24.77 4.89 -10.58
N GLY A 96 -24.41 5.04 -11.87
CA GLY A 96 -25.38 5.27 -12.96
C GLY A 96 -25.83 4.00 -13.71
N SER A 97 -25.43 2.80 -13.26
CA SER A 97 -25.83 1.56 -13.90
C SER A 97 -27.33 1.28 -13.69
N TYR A 98 -28.00 0.74 -14.73
CA TYR A 98 -29.36 0.26 -14.59
C TYR A 98 -29.44 -0.88 -13.55
N VAL A 99 -30.36 -0.74 -12.61
CA VAL A 99 -30.63 -1.74 -11.56
C VAL A 99 -31.94 -2.45 -11.90
N PRO A 100 -31.91 -3.75 -12.25
CA PRO A 100 -33.12 -4.51 -12.55
C PRO A 100 -34.09 -4.58 -11.35
N PRO A 101 -35.41 -4.77 -11.58
CA PRO A 101 -36.37 -5.01 -10.50
C PRO A 101 -35.90 -6.15 -9.58
N GLY A 102 -36.04 -5.97 -8.27
CA GLY A 102 -35.60 -6.94 -7.25
C GLY A 102 -34.08 -7.01 -7.04
N CYS A 103 -33.30 -6.13 -7.67
CA CYS A 103 -31.86 -6.01 -7.47
C CYS A 103 -31.51 -4.70 -6.72
N HIS A 104 -30.30 -4.64 -6.18
CA HIS A 104 -29.79 -3.50 -5.43
C HIS A 104 -28.37 -3.16 -5.90
N TYR A 105 -28.09 -1.86 -6.07
CA TYR A 105 -26.72 -1.38 -6.23
C TYR A 105 -26.05 -1.30 -4.86
N MET A 106 -24.81 -1.75 -4.79
CA MET A 106 -23.95 -1.63 -3.62
C MET A 106 -22.58 -1.14 -4.06
N SER A 107 -22.08 -0.07 -3.42
CA SER A 107 -20.70 0.39 -3.61
C SER A 107 -19.71 -0.73 -3.30
N ALA A 108 -18.67 -0.87 -4.11
CA ALA A 108 -17.68 -1.92 -3.90
C ALA A 108 -16.95 -1.68 -2.55
N PRO A 109 -17.00 -2.64 -1.62
CA PRO A 109 -16.31 -2.50 -0.34
C PRO A 109 -14.79 -2.61 -0.54
N MET A 110 -14.07 -1.69 0.07
CA MET A 110 -12.61 -1.62 0.04
C MET A 110 -12.05 -1.47 1.48
N PRO A 111 -12.29 -2.44 2.38
CA PRO A 111 -11.88 -2.33 3.77
C PRO A 111 -10.36 -2.29 3.89
N TYR A 112 -9.86 -1.64 4.96
CA TYR A 112 -8.45 -1.38 5.21
C TYR A 112 -7.79 -0.53 4.10
N PHE A 113 -8.49 0.48 3.60
CA PHE A 113 -8.00 1.32 2.52
C PHE A 113 -6.86 2.22 2.99
N MET A 114 -5.76 2.16 2.26
CA MET A 114 -4.56 2.99 2.46
C MET A 114 -4.28 3.69 1.14
N GLU A 115 -4.76 4.93 1.02
CA GLU A 115 -4.61 5.74 -0.19
C GLU A 115 -3.18 6.26 -0.29
N PHE A 116 -2.51 6.06 -1.43
CA PHE A 116 -1.18 6.60 -1.69
C PHE A 116 -1.12 7.54 -2.90
N ARG A 117 -2.17 7.60 -3.67
CA ARG A 117 -2.44 8.56 -4.73
C ARG A 117 -3.94 8.80 -4.78
N LYS A 118 -4.39 9.99 -5.16
CA LYS A 118 -5.81 10.33 -5.25
C LYS A 118 -6.59 9.22 -5.95
N TYR A 119 -7.54 8.62 -5.24
CA TYR A 119 -8.39 7.49 -5.64
C TYR A 119 -7.68 6.15 -5.87
N VAL A 120 -6.41 6.01 -5.51
CA VAL A 120 -5.65 4.77 -5.64
C VAL A 120 -5.00 4.40 -4.30
N GLY A 121 -5.30 3.22 -3.81
CA GLY A 121 -4.79 2.70 -2.53
C GLY A 121 -4.66 1.18 -2.52
N LEU A 122 -4.06 0.68 -1.43
CA LEU A 122 -4.12 -0.74 -1.08
C LEU A 122 -5.38 -0.98 -0.26
N HIS A 123 -6.03 -2.12 -0.42
CA HIS A 123 -7.20 -2.51 0.36
C HIS A 123 -7.46 -4.02 0.29
N ALA A 124 -8.27 -4.56 1.20
CA ALA A 124 -8.73 -5.94 1.10
C ALA A 124 -9.67 -6.13 -0.09
N GLY A 125 -9.50 -7.21 -0.85
CA GLY A 125 -10.35 -7.51 -1.99
C GLY A 125 -10.08 -8.87 -2.60
N TYR A 126 -10.91 -9.26 -3.57
CA TYR A 126 -10.78 -10.52 -4.29
C TYR A 126 -9.54 -10.52 -5.20
N LEU A 127 -8.76 -11.59 -5.12
CA LEU A 127 -7.56 -11.83 -5.92
C LEU A 127 -7.80 -12.98 -6.91
N PRO A 128 -8.02 -12.70 -8.20
CA PRO A 128 -8.19 -13.76 -9.22
C PRO A 128 -6.86 -14.43 -9.61
N GLY A 129 -5.69 -13.90 -9.14
CA GLY A 129 -4.37 -14.37 -9.50
C GLY A 129 -3.76 -13.67 -10.72
N TYR A 130 -4.34 -12.56 -11.13
CA TYR A 130 -3.85 -11.67 -12.20
C TYR A 130 -4.30 -10.24 -11.95
N PRO A 131 -3.74 -9.21 -12.65
CA PRO A 131 -4.18 -7.82 -12.56
C PRO A 131 -5.65 -7.69 -12.97
N ALA A 132 -6.51 -7.21 -12.06
CA ALA A 132 -7.96 -7.20 -12.27
C ALA A 132 -8.68 -5.97 -11.70
N SER A 133 -7.95 -5.04 -11.05
CA SER A 133 -8.56 -3.85 -10.46
C SER A 133 -8.68 -2.69 -11.48
N HIS A 134 -9.33 -1.60 -11.06
CA HIS A 134 -9.38 -0.34 -11.80
C HIS A 134 -8.33 0.68 -11.29
N GLY A 135 -7.16 0.18 -10.85
CA GLY A 135 -6.02 0.99 -10.42
C GLY A 135 -5.59 0.73 -8.98
N CYS A 136 -6.50 0.43 -8.06
CA CYS A 136 -6.18 0.05 -6.70
C CYS A 136 -5.43 -1.30 -6.62
N VAL A 137 -4.84 -1.58 -5.47
CA VAL A 137 -4.08 -2.80 -5.19
C VAL A 137 -4.87 -3.62 -4.17
N ARG A 138 -5.48 -4.71 -4.65
CA ARG A 138 -6.24 -5.64 -3.81
C ARG A 138 -5.30 -6.60 -3.10
N MET A 139 -5.59 -6.90 -1.84
CA MET A 139 -4.83 -7.79 -0.96
C MET A 139 -5.77 -8.80 -0.27
N PRO A 140 -5.28 -9.95 0.22
CA PRO A 140 -6.01 -10.77 1.18
C PRO A 140 -6.40 -9.95 2.42
N ARG A 141 -7.57 -10.23 2.99
CA ARG A 141 -8.13 -9.40 4.07
C ARG A 141 -7.25 -9.37 5.33
N ASP A 142 -6.69 -10.49 5.72
CA ASP A 142 -5.77 -10.64 6.84
C ASP A 142 -4.49 -9.81 6.66
N LEU A 143 -3.86 -9.92 5.49
CA LEU A 143 -2.66 -9.14 5.18
C LEU A 143 -2.96 -7.64 5.00
N ALA A 144 -4.12 -7.28 4.44
CA ALA A 144 -4.55 -5.88 4.38
C ALA A 144 -4.71 -5.28 5.79
N ALA A 145 -5.24 -6.05 6.75
CA ALA A 145 -5.34 -5.63 8.15
C ALA A 145 -3.96 -5.42 8.80
N GLU A 146 -3.00 -6.35 8.53
CA GLU A 146 -1.62 -6.24 9.04
C GLU A 146 -0.90 -5.01 8.49
N PHE A 147 -1.03 -4.75 7.17
CA PHE A 147 -0.49 -3.54 6.56
C PHE A 147 -1.15 -2.29 7.15
N PHE A 148 -2.48 -2.29 7.24
CA PHE A 148 -3.24 -1.15 7.76
C PHE A 148 -2.85 -0.81 9.21
N ALA A 149 -2.60 -1.80 10.05
CA ALA A 149 -2.20 -1.58 11.45
C ALA A 149 -0.84 -0.86 11.58
N ARG A 150 0.10 -1.14 10.65
CA ARG A 150 1.49 -0.66 10.73
C ARG A 150 1.77 0.58 9.89
N VAL A 151 1.08 0.72 8.77
CA VAL A 151 1.20 1.87 7.88
C VAL A 151 0.56 3.10 8.51
N GLN A 152 1.22 4.25 8.44
CA GLN A 152 0.71 5.54 8.89
C GLN A 152 0.57 6.51 7.72
N ILE A 153 -0.19 7.58 7.88
CA ILE A 153 -0.18 8.70 6.93
C ILE A 153 1.25 9.23 6.84
N GLY A 154 1.76 9.42 5.62
CA GLY A 154 3.15 9.78 5.36
C GLY A 154 4.08 8.57 5.10
N THR A 155 3.68 7.34 5.42
CA THR A 155 4.47 6.13 5.11
C THR A 155 4.83 6.09 3.63
N PRO A 156 6.12 5.93 3.26
CA PRO A 156 6.56 5.81 1.89
C PRO A 156 5.99 4.57 1.20
N VAL A 157 5.55 4.76 -0.06
CA VAL A 157 5.06 3.69 -0.94
C VAL A 157 5.81 3.76 -2.26
N LYS A 158 6.51 2.68 -2.62
CA LYS A 158 7.20 2.54 -3.90
C LYS A 158 6.48 1.54 -4.78
N VAL A 159 6.03 1.96 -5.96
CA VAL A 159 5.42 1.08 -6.96
C VAL A 159 6.41 0.87 -8.09
N ILE A 160 6.78 -0.38 -8.35
CA ILE A 160 7.79 -0.78 -9.34
C ILE A 160 7.27 -1.87 -10.28
N GLY A 161 7.99 -2.10 -11.37
CA GLY A 161 7.67 -3.14 -12.34
C GLY A 161 6.54 -2.77 -13.29
N SER A 162 5.97 -3.77 -13.97
CA SER A 162 4.90 -3.61 -14.94
C SER A 162 3.91 -4.77 -14.83
N ALA A 163 2.62 -4.46 -14.82
CA ALA A 163 1.55 -5.46 -14.89
C ALA A 163 1.29 -5.97 -16.32
N ARG A 164 1.94 -5.39 -17.35
CA ARG A 164 1.84 -5.88 -18.73
C ARG A 164 2.47 -7.28 -18.80
N ASN A 165 1.77 -8.22 -19.39
CA ASN A 165 2.23 -9.61 -19.58
C ASN A 165 2.21 -10.51 -18.30
N VAL A 166 1.56 -10.08 -17.23
CA VAL A 166 1.29 -10.98 -16.10
C VAL A 166 0.18 -11.95 -16.49
N THR A 167 0.55 -12.99 -17.22
CA THR A 167 -0.33 -14.13 -17.46
C THR A 167 -0.30 -14.96 -16.19
N ARG A 168 -1.41 -14.99 -15.44
CA ARG A 168 -1.66 -15.79 -14.24
C ARG A 168 -0.39 -16.12 -13.44
N VAL A 169 -0.16 -15.39 -12.37
CA VAL A 169 0.95 -15.66 -11.44
C VAL A 169 0.83 -17.12 -11.00
N ARG A 170 1.67 -17.97 -11.58
CA ARG A 170 1.83 -19.36 -11.11
C ARG A 170 2.39 -19.30 -9.70
N ARG A 171 1.55 -19.72 -8.78
CA ARG A 171 1.79 -19.89 -7.37
C ARG A 171 3.16 -20.49 -7.07
N ALA A 172 4.03 -19.70 -6.51
CA ALA A 172 4.83 -20.06 -5.34
C ALA A 172 5.13 -18.72 -4.67
N ILE A 173 4.34 -18.36 -3.66
CA ILE A 173 4.80 -17.36 -2.70
C ILE A 173 5.92 -18.10 -1.98
N PRO A 174 7.21 -17.77 -2.22
CA PRO A 174 8.25 -18.27 -1.34
C PRO A 174 7.88 -17.69 0.03
N ILE A 175 7.81 -18.52 1.05
CA ILE A 175 7.85 -18.07 2.43
C ILE A 175 9.18 -17.33 2.53
N VAL A 176 9.14 -16.00 2.38
CA VAL A 176 10.33 -15.17 2.51
C VAL A 176 10.69 -15.21 3.98
N GLN A 177 11.77 -15.91 4.28
CA GLN A 177 12.40 -15.89 5.59
C GLN A 177 12.70 -14.43 5.95
N PRO A 178 12.34 -13.95 7.15
CA PRO A 178 12.70 -12.60 7.59
C PRO A 178 14.22 -12.43 7.50
N GLY A 179 14.69 -11.51 6.68
CA GLY A 179 16.12 -11.19 6.58
C GLY A 179 16.73 -11.08 5.18
N ASN A 180 16.04 -11.41 4.09
CA ASN A 180 16.63 -11.34 2.74
C ASN A 180 16.20 -10.04 2.02
N SER A 181 17.05 -9.02 2.11
CA SER A 181 16.79 -7.61 1.82
C SER A 181 17.22 -7.17 0.41
N ARG A 182 16.74 -7.81 -0.67
CA ARG A 182 16.93 -7.24 -2.03
C ARG A 182 16.21 -5.90 -2.23
N TYR A 183 15.23 -5.59 -1.40
CA TYR A 183 14.38 -4.41 -1.56
C TYR A 183 14.75 -3.25 -0.64
N ALA A 184 15.47 -3.50 0.46
CA ALA A 184 15.89 -2.45 1.39
C ALA A 184 16.85 -1.45 0.73
N THR A 185 17.85 -1.92 -0.01
CA THR A 185 18.86 -1.10 -0.68
C THR A 185 18.26 -0.16 -1.73
N ALA A 186 17.30 -0.63 -2.53
CA ALA A 186 16.68 0.18 -3.58
C ALA A 186 15.80 1.32 -3.05
N PHE A 187 15.38 1.26 -1.77
CA PHE A 187 14.54 2.29 -1.16
C PHE A 187 15.38 3.44 -0.60
N PHE A 188 16.56 3.15 -0.05
CA PHE A 188 17.43 4.15 0.56
C PHE A 188 18.24 4.95 -0.46
N ASP A 189 18.67 4.34 -1.57
CA ASP A 189 19.41 5.05 -2.63
C ASP A 189 18.60 6.15 -3.33
N THR A 190 17.28 6.01 -3.40
CA THR A 190 16.42 7.03 -4.03
C THR A 190 16.06 8.18 -3.08
N ALA A 191 16.17 8.01 -1.76
CA ALA A 191 15.92 9.09 -0.80
C ALA A 191 17.07 10.09 -0.72
N GLN A 192 18.30 9.68 -1.08
CA GLN A 192 19.48 10.54 -1.12
C GLN A 192 19.51 11.48 -2.35
N VAL A 193 18.86 11.11 -3.47
CA VAL A 193 18.92 11.89 -4.72
C VAL A 193 17.98 13.10 -4.74
N SER A 194 16.98 13.17 -3.88
CA SER A 194 16.06 14.31 -3.82
C SER A 194 16.50 15.48 -2.92
N GLY A 195 17.68 15.37 -2.27
CA GLY A 195 18.22 16.37 -1.35
C GLY A 195 19.19 17.38 -1.97
N SER A 196 19.57 17.24 -3.24
CA SER A 196 20.43 18.21 -3.93
C SER A 196 19.59 19.19 -4.77
N ALA A 197 18.87 20.08 -4.11
CA ALA A 197 18.30 21.25 -4.74
C ALA A 197 19.43 22.26 -5.03
N ARG A 198 19.57 22.59 -6.29
CA ARG A 198 20.42 23.62 -6.86
C ARG A 198 20.47 24.89 -6.00
N LYS A 199 21.65 25.18 -5.50
CA LYS A 199 22.13 26.54 -5.36
C LYS A 199 22.96 26.81 -6.60
N ASP A 200 22.43 27.50 -7.55
CA ASP A 200 23.19 28.26 -8.54
C ASP A 200 22.61 29.65 -8.62
N THR A 201 23.46 30.50 -8.25
CA THR A 201 23.64 31.93 -8.20
C THR A 201 23.45 32.60 -9.57
N LEU A 202 23.00 33.84 -9.45
CA LEU A 202 23.03 35.02 -10.30
C LEU A 202 21.73 35.32 -11.05
#